data_c4debe282c0e3ef7c3578a4ada6b2966
#
_entry.id   c4debe282c0e3ef7c3578a4ada6b2966
#
_cell.length_a   1.000
_cell.length_b   1.000
_cell.length_c   1.000
_cell.angle_alpha   90.00
_cell.angle_beta   90.00
_cell.angle_gamma   90.00
#
_symmetry.space_group_name_H-M   'P 1'
#
loop_
_entity.id
_entity.type
_entity.pdbx_description
1 polymer ?
#
loop_
_entity_poly.entity_id
_entity_poly.type
_entity_poly.pdbx_seq_one_letter_code
_entity_poly.pdbx_strand_id
1 'polypeptide(L)'
;MSEKKKLALIVHTGTLDKLYCAFILGSTATTMGWEAHLYFTFWGLHALVKGAMEKAGLPSDYKQMEKPMREKLKQMKYPTPYELLKRMESSGLLKIYACTPSMEMFGIKREELIPEVDEMAGAATFLNIAADADVTLLV
;
A
#
# COMPACT_ATOMS: atom_id res chain seq x y z
N MET A 1 25.47 -15.22 -7.84
CA MET A 1 24.69 -14.33 -6.98
C MET A 1 23.33 -14.05 -7.61
N SER A 2 22.26 -14.39 -6.94
CA SER A 2 20.93 -14.11 -7.46
C SER A 2 20.57 -12.64 -7.23
N GLU A 3 20.00 -12.01 -8.23
CA GLU A 3 19.47 -10.68 -8.11
C GLU A 3 18.21 -10.72 -7.24
N LYS A 4 17.94 -9.63 -6.51
CA LYS A 4 16.70 -9.52 -5.77
C LYS A 4 15.53 -9.45 -6.74
N LYS A 5 14.49 -10.20 -6.43
CA LYS A 5 13.24 -10.08 -7.16
C LYS A 5 12.51 -8.81 -6.75
N LYS A 6 11.62 -8.35 -7.61
CA LYS A 6 10.91 -7.11 -7.43
C LYS A 6 9.41 -7.32 -7.61
N LEU A 7 8.64 -6.90 -6.61
CA LEU A 7 7.18 -6.79 -6.68
C LEU A 7 6.82 -5.33 -6.92
N ALA A 8 6.00 -5.06 -7.91
CA ALA A 8 5.45 -3.72 -8.16
C ALA A 8 3.93 -3.79 -8.00
N LEU A 9 3.40 -3.06 -7.04
CA LEU A 9 1.96 -3.00 -6.77
C LEU A 9 1.42 -1.62 -7.08
N ILE A 10 0.29 -1.58 -7.79
CA ILE A 10 -0.50 -0.36 -7.92
C ILE A 10 -1.63 -0.47 -6.90
N VAL A 11 -1.64 0.44 -5.92
CA VAL A 11 -2.69 0.49 -4.91
C VAL A 11 -3.67 1.58 -5.34
N HIS A 12 -4.71 1.15 -6.04
CA HIS A 12 -5.72 2.05 -6.61
C HIS A 12 -6.82 2.37 -5.60
N THR A 13 -7.13 1.45 -4.71
CA THR A 13 -8.26 1.56 -3.79
C THR A 13 -7.79 1.40 -2.36
N GLY A 14 -8.26 2.30 -1.48
CA GLY A 14 -7.81 2.36 -0.09
C GLY A 14 -8.81 1.79 0.93
N THR A 15 -9.72 0.90 0.51
CA THR A 15 -10.61 0.22 1.46
C THR A 15 -9.83 -0.81 2.27
N LEU A 16 -10.35 -1.17 3.43
CA LEU A 16 -9.67 -2.05 4.38
C LEU A 16 -9.21 -3.37 3.75
N ASP A 17 -10.08 -4.00 2.97
CA ASP A 17 -9.77 -5.26 2.29
C ASP A 17 -8.66 -5.10 1.24
N LYS A 18 -8.69 -4.00 0.50
CA LYS A 18 -7.68 -3.73 -0.53
C LYS A 18 -6.32 -3.42 0.11
N LEU A 19 -6.32 -2.65 1.19
CA LEU A 19 -5.08 -2.38 1.92
C LEU A 19 -4.48 -3.66 2.47
N TYR A 20 -5.29 -4.53 3.06
CA TYR A 20 -4.81 -5.82 3.52
C TYR A 20 -4.25 -6.66 2.39
N CYS A 21 -4.94 -6.72 1.25
CA CYS A 21 -4.45 -7.48 0.09
C CYS A 21 -3.07 -6.97 -0.34
N ALA A 22 -2.94 -5.66 -0.53
CA ALA A 22 -1.67 -5.06 -0.95
C ALA A 22 -0.56 -5.30 0.07
N PHE A 23 -0.85 -5.11 1.35
CA PHE A 23 0.17 -5.18 2.40
C PHE A 23 0.53 -6.61 2.79
N ILE A 24 -0.40 -7.55 2.68
CA ILE A 24 -0.09 -8.96 2.85
C ILE A 24 0.89 -9.41 1.76
N LEU A 25 0.61 -9.06 0.52
CA LEU A 25 1.50 -9.39 -0.60
C LEU A 25 2.86 -8.67 -0.45
N GLY A 26 2.83 -7.39 -0.12
CA GLY A 26 4.05 -6.61 0.05
C GLY A 26 4.91 -7.10 1.21
N SER A 27 4.31 -7.37 2.36
CA SER A 27 5.07 -7.86 3.52
C SER A 27 5.60 -9.27 3.29
N THR A 28 4.86 -10.10 2.59
CA THR A 28 5.36 -11.42 2.20
C THR A 28 6.56 -11.29 1.28
N ALA A 29 6.48 -10.41 0.27
CA ALA A 29 7.59 -10.18 -0.65
C ALA A 29 8.86 -9.74 0.10
N THR A 30 8.75 -8.76 1.00
CA THR A 30 9.92 -8.29 1.75
C THR A 30 10.45 -9.35 2.70
N THR A 31 9.59 -10.18 3.28
CA THR A 31 10.02 -11.32 4.11
C THR A 31 10.79 -12.33 3.29
N MET A 32 10.45 -12.50 2.02
CA MET A 32 11.16 -13.37 1.08
C MET A 32 12.44 -12.74 0.52
N GLY A 33 12.77 -11.52 0.93
CA GLY A 33 13.94 -10.82 0.44
C GLY A 33 13.75 -10.08 -0.86
N TRP A 34 12.50 -9.92 -1.32
CA TRP A 34 12.18 -9.17 -2.53
C TRP A 34 12.07 -7.68 -2.23
N GLU A 35 12.35 -6.86 -3.22
CA GLU A 35 11.97 -5.45 -3.16
C GLU A 35 10.46 -5.34 -3.37
N ALA A 36 9.82 -4.44 -2.63
CA ALA A 36 8.41 -4.12 -2.80
C ALA A 36 8.27 -2.64 -3.14
N HIS A 37 7.72 -2.36 -4.31
CA HIS A 37 7.47 -1.00 -4.79
C HIS A 37 5.96 -0.80 -4.89
N LEU A 38 5.42 0.08 -4.06
CA LEU A 38 3.97 0.32 -3.96
C LEU A 38 3.67 1.74 -4.45
N TYR A 39 2.87 1.82 -5.50
CA TYR A 39 2.46 3.09 -6.10
C TYR A 39 1.00 3.35 -5.77
N PHE A 40 0.75 4.38 -4.96
CA PHE A 40 -0.59 4.71 -4.48
C PHE A 40 -1.20 5.79 -5.37
N THR A 41 -2.32 5.45 -5.98
CA THR A 41 -3.01 6.32 -6.92
C THR A 41 -4.50 6.40 -6.60
N PHE A 42 -5.17 7.43 -7.04
CA PHE A 42 -6.61 7.65 -6.85
C PHE A 42 -7.04 7.43 -5.38
N TRP A 43 -7.98 6.54 -5.15
CA TRP A 43 -8.53 6.30 -3.81
C TRP A 43 -7.48 5.65 -2.88
N GLY A 44 -6.54 4.92 -3.44
CA GLY A 44 -5.42 4.37 -2.69
C GLY A 44 -4.54 5.47 -2.10
N LEU A 45 -4.37 6.57 -2.82
CA LEU A 45 -3.57 7.70 -2.32
C LEU A 45 -4.13 8.26 -1.01
N HIS A 46 -5.47 8.28 -0.85
CA HIS A 46 -6.08 8.77 0.37
C HIS A 46 -5.65 7.98 1.60
N ALA A 47 -5.31 6.70 1.43
CA ALA A 47 -4.82 5.88 2.54
C ALA A 47 -3.46 6.35 3.07
N LEU A 48 -2.70 7.09 2.27
CA LEU A 48 -1.41 7.63 2.70
C LEU A 48 -1.54 8.91 3.55
N VAL A 49 -2.73 9.51 3.59
CA VAL A 49 -2.95 10.67 4.44
C VAL A 49 -2.87 10.23 5.90
N LYS A 50 -2.20 11.02 6.75
CA LYS A 50 -2.01 10.70 8.16
C LYS A 50 -3.34 10.37 8.84
N GLY A 51 -3.40 9.21 9.49
CA GLY A 51 -4.60 8.74 10.21
C GLY A 51 -5.65 8.06 9.35
N ALA A 52 -5.47 8.02 8.03
CA ALA A 52 -6.50 7.47 7.13
C ALA A 52 -6.60 5.95 7.21
N MET A 53 -5.48 5.24 7.35
CA MET A 53 -5.50 3.78 7.39
C MET A 53 -6.30 3.24 8.58
N GLU A 54 -6.23 3.92 9.71
CA GLU A 54 -6.95 3.52 10.92
C GLU A 54 -8.47 3.68 10.76
N LYS A 55 -8.90 4.51 9.82
CA LYS A 55 -10.31 4.78 9.53
C LYS A 55 -10.83 4.01 8.34
N ALA A 56 -9.97 3.27 7.64
CA ALA A 56 -10.36 2.54 6.44
C ALA A 56 -11.41 1.48 6.78
N GLY A 57 -12.46 1.42 5.98
CA GLY A 57 -13.54 0.44 6.14
C GLY A 57 -13.73 -0.36 4.88
N LEU A 58 -14.69 -1.29 4.92
CA LEU A 58 -15.04 -2.08 3.74
C LEU A 58 -15.91 -1.25 2.79
N PRO A 59 -15.90 -1.59 1.49
CA PRO A 59 -16.79 -0.94 0.54
C PRO A 59 -18.26 -1.25 0.84
N SER A 60 -19.16 -0.44 0.28
CA SER A 60 -20.60 -0.55 0.57
C SER A 60 -21.15 -1.95 0.33
N ASP A 61 -20.66 -2.66 -0.69
CA ASP A 61 -21.12 -4.01 -1.03
C ASP A 61 -20.87 -5.03 0.09
N TYR A 62 -19.90 -4.78 0.94
CA TYR A 62 -19.49 -5.70 2.02
C TYR A 62 -19.56 -5.05 3.40
N LYS A 63 -20.23 -3.92 3.51
CA LYS A 63 -20.25 -3.12 4.75
C LYS A 63 -20.76 -3.92 5.95
N GLN A 64 -21.74 -4.79 5.73
CA GLN A 64 -22.30 -5.63 6.78
C GLN A 64 -21.31 -6.65 7.31
N MET A 65 -20.24 -6.93 6.58
CA MET A 65 -19.19 -7.86 7.01
C MET A 65 -18.07 -7.18 7.79
N GLU A 66 -18.06 -5.85 7.83
CA GLU A 66 -16.96 -5.10 8.44
C GLU A 66 -16.78 -5.40 9.92
N LYS A 67 -17.88 -5.34 10.68
CA LYS A 67 -17.83 -5.60 12.13
C LYS A 67 -17.36 -7.01 12.46
N PRO A 68 -17.94 -8.07 11.85
CA PRO A 68 -17.45 -9.43 12.08
C PRO A 68 -15.98 -9.60 11.68
N MET A 69 -15.56 -8.99 10.57
CA MET A 69 -14.19 -9.06 10.11
C MET A 69 -13.23 -8.42 11.12
N ARG A 70 -13.56 -7.23 11.62
CA ARG A 70 -12.72 -6.53 12.61
C ARG A 70 -12.62 -7.32 13.91
N GLU A 71 -13.72 -7.90 14.36
CA GLU A 71 -13.74 -8.75 15.56
C GLU A 71 -12.83 -9.97 15.39
N LYS A 72 -12.89 -10.60 14.22
CA LYS A 72 -12.05 -11.77 13.94
C LYS A 72 -10.57 -11.40 13.86
N LEU A 73 -10.25 -10.30 13.20
CA LEU A 73 -8.87 -9.79 13.13
C LEU A 73 -8.31 -9.54 14.53
N LYS A 74 -9.15 -8.97 15.41
CA LYS A 74 -8.77 -8.71 16.78
C LYS A 74 -8.51 -10.00 17.57
N GLN A 75 -9.40 -11.00 17.41
CA GLN A 75 -9.22 -12.31 18.04
C GLN A 75 -7.94 -12.99 17.58
N MET A 76 -7.62 -12.88 16.29
CA MET A 76 -6.41 -13.45 15.71
C MET A 76 -5.15 -12.66 16.08
N LYS A 77 -5.32 -11.50 16.69
CA LYS A 77 -4.23 -10.54 16.93
C LYS A 77 -3.49 -10.23 15.63
N TYR A 78 -4.26 -10.11 14.54
CA TYR A 78 -3.69 -9.85 13.22
C TYR A 78 -3.20 -8.41 13.15
N PRO A 79 -2.04 -8.15 12.52
CA PRO A 79 -1.53 -6.78 12.43
C PRO A 79 -2.46 -5.88 11.62
N THR A 80 -2.53 -4.61 11.98
CA THR A 80 -3.26 -3.60 11.22
C THR A 80 -2.53 -3.32 9.89
N PRO A 81 -3.20 -2.70 8.92
CA PRO A 81 -2.51 -2.33 7.67
C PRO A 81 -1.25 -1.49 7.93
N TYR A 82 -1.34 -0.50 8.83
CA TYR A 82 -0.18 0.34 9.12
C TYR A 82 0.95 -0.45 9.77
N GLU A 83 0.62 -1.41 10.65
CA GLU A 83 1.63 -2.29 11.24
C GLU A 83 2.33 -3.15 10.18
N LEU A 84 1.58 -3.65 9.19
CA LEU A 84 2.17 -4.38 8.07
C LEU A 84 3.10 -3.48 7.26
N LEU A 85 2.69 -2.24 7.01
CA LEU A 85 3.53 -1.27 6.31
C LEU A 85 4.82 -1.01 7.07
N LYS A 86 4.75 -0.86 8.39
CA LYS A 86 5.93 -0.65 9.23
C LYS A 86 6.88 -1.84 9.17
N ARG A 87 6.35 -3.06 9.12
CA ARG A 87 7.17 -4.26 8.96
C ARG A 87 7.93 -4.26 7.64
N MET A 88 7.23 -3.88 6.55
CA MET A 88 7.87 -3.75 5.24
C MET A 88 8.97 -2.69 5.26
N GLU A 89 8.68 -1.54 5.88
CA GLU A 89 9.67 -0.46 5.99
C GLU A 89 10.92 -0.91 6.74
N SER A 90 10.73 -1.64 7.83
CA SER A 90 11.84 -2.14 8.65
C SER A 90 12.77 -3.09 7.90
N SER A 91 12.28 -3.74 6.86
CA SER A 91 13.10 -4.64 6.04
C SER A 91 14.14 -3.90 5.20
N GLY A 92 13.94 -2.61 4.95
CA GLY A 92 14.78 -1.82 4.04
C GLY A 92 14.50 -2.11 2.56
N LEU A 93 13.48 -2.91 2.25
CA LEU A 93 13.17 -3.33 0.88
C LEU A 93 11.92 -2.66 0.33
N LEU A 94 11.29 -1.76 1.10
CA LEU A 94 10.06 -1.08 0.69
C LEU A 94 10.34 0.29 0.08
N LYS A 95 9.65 0.59 -1.01
CA LYS A 95 9.55 1.93 -1.58
C LYS A 95 8.09 2.27 -1.78
N ILE A 96 7.67 3.43 -1.26
CA ILE A 96 6.29 3.92 -1.40
C ILE A 96 6.31 5.18 -2.25
N TYR A 97 5.48 5.19 -3.28
CA TYR A 97 5.34 6.30 -4.22
C TYR A 97 3.93 6.86 -4.14
N ALA A 98 3.81 8.17 -4.06
CA ALA A 98 2.53 8.87 -4.11
C ALA A 98 2.32 9.46 -5.50
N CYS A 99 1.20 9.13 -6.12
CA CYS A 99 0.87 9.55 -7.49
C CYS A 99 0.64 11.05 -7.57
N THR A 100 1.50 11.78 -8.28
CA THR A 100 1.42 13.23 -8.37
C THR A 100 0.14 13.73 -9.06
N PRO A 101 -0.34 13.14 -10.17
CA PRO A 101 -1.64 13.56 -10.72
C PRO A 101 -2.80 13.40 -9.72
N SER A 102 -2.80 12.31 -8.93
CA SER A 102 -3.84 12.12 -7.91
C SER A 102 -3.73 13.15 -6.79
N MET A 103 -2.52 13.48 -6.36
CA MET A 103 -2.30 14.51 -5.35
C MET A 103 -2.88 15.84 -5.81
N GLU A 104 -2.59 16.22 -7.06
CA GLU A 104 -3.08 17.45 -7.65
C GLU A 104 -4.61 17.44 -7.77
N MET A 105 -5.15 16.33 -8.28
CA MET A 105 -6.60 16.15 -8.49
C MET A 105 -7.40 16.31 -7.21
N PHE A 106 -6.88 15.76 -6.10
CA PHE A 106 -7.58 15.78 -4.81
C PHE A 106 -7.08 16.86 -3.85
N GLY A 107 -6.14 17.69 -4.28
CA GLY A 107 -5.60 18.76 -3.44
C GLY A 107 -4.86 18.25 -2.20
N ILE A 108 -4.24 17.08 -2.30
CA ILE A 108 -3.47 16.49 -1.20
C ILE A 108 -2.02 16.94 -1.29
N LYS A 109 -1.50 17.51 -0.22
CA LYS A 109 -0.14 18.02 -0.15
C LYS A 109 0.79 17.00 0.50
N ARG A 110 2.08 17.11 0.19
CA ARG A 110 3.09 16.19 0.73
C ARG A 110 3.08 16.14 2.25
N GLU A 111 2.94 17.28 2.91
CA GLU A 111 2.96 17.36 4.38
C GLU A 111 1.76 16.67 5.04
N GLU A 112 0.72 16.35 4.26
CA GLU A 112 -0.43 15.60 4.77
C GLU A 112 -0.20 14.09 4.76
N LEU A 113 0.83 13.62 4.06
CA LEU A 113 1.12 12.20 3.90
C LEU A 113 1.94 11.65 5.06
N ILE A 114 1.78 10.34 5.30
CA ILE A 114 2.59 9.65 6.32
C ILE A 114 4.07 9.73 5.96
N PRO A 115 4.97 9.71 6.97
CA PRO A 115 6.41 9.88 6.72
C PRO A 115 7.05 8.73 5.93
N GLU A 116 6.40 7.58 5.87
CA GLU A 116 6.91 6.41 5.16
C GLU A 116 6.88 6.57 3.63
N VAL A 117 6.21 7.60 3.11
CA VAL A 117 6.20 7.86 1.67
C VAL A 117 7.60 8.30 1.23
N ASP A 118 8.18 7.56 0.30
CA ASP A 118 9.55 7.82 -0.15
C ASP A 118 9.62 8.88 -1.24
N GLU A 119 8.65 8.90 -2.15
CA GLU A 119 8.75 9.72 -3.34
C GLU A 119 7.38 10.08 -3.89
N MET A 120 7.25 11.33 -4.36
CA MET A 120 6.12 11.75 -5.20
C MET A 120 6.51 11.40 -6.63
N ALA A 121 5.67 10.65 -7.35
CA ALA A 121 6.04 10.13 -8.66
C ALA A 121 4.86 10.12 -9.62
N GLY A 122 5.16 10.34 -10.88
CA GLY A 122 4.18 10.21 -11.95
C GLY A 122 4.17 8.80 -12.55
N ALA A 123 3.30 8.61 -13.53
CA ALA A 123 3.10 7.31 -14.17
C ALA A 123 4.38 6.80 -14.86
N ALA A 124 5.15 7.70 -15.49
CA ALA A 124 6.38 7.30 -16.19
C ALA A 124 7.38 6.68 -15.21
N THR A 125 7.52 7.25 -14.02
CA THR A 125 8.41 6.71 -12.99
C THR A 125 7.99 5.32 -12.58
N PHE A 126 6.70 5.12 -12.34
CA PHE A 126 6.20 3.80 -11.97
C PHE A 126 6.40 2.78 -13.09
N LEU A 127 6.10 3.16 -14.34
CA LEU A 127 6.27 2.24 -15.47
C LEU A 127 7.72 1.81 -15.63
N ASN A 128 8.67 2.71 -15.42
CA ASN A 128 10.09 2.38 -15.46
C ASN A 128 10.48 1.38 -14.36
N ILE A 129 9.90 1.53 -13.17
CA ILE A 129 10.12 0.60 -12.06
C ILE A 129 9.50 -0.76 -12.39
N ALA A 130 8.28 -0.76 -12.89
CA ALA A 130 7.54 -1.99 -13.19
C ALA A 130 8.08 -2.75 -14.39
N ALA A 131 8.79 -2.07 -15.29
CA ALA A 131 9.29 -2.66 -16.54
C ALA A 131 10.19 -3.88 -16.31
N ASP A 132 10.93 -3.90 -15.20
CA ASP A 132 11.81 -5.03 -14.86
C ASP A 132 11.35 -5.75 -13.59
N ALA A 133 10.12 -5.54 -13.17
CA ALA A 133 9.57 -6.25 -12.01
C ALA A 133 9.23 -7.69 -12.37
N ASP A 134 9.44 -8.58 -11.40
CA ASP A 134 9.10 -10.00 -11.56
C ASP A 134 7.60 -10.23 -11.47
N VAL A 135 6.92 -9.46 -10.62
CA VAL A 135 5.46 -9.51 -10.46
C VAL A 135 4.94 -8.09 -10.40
N THR A 136 3.93 -7.80 -11.22
CA THR A 136 3.24 -6.50 -11.21
C THR A 136 1.74 -6.76 -11.06
N LEU A 137 1.13 -6.14 -10.06
CA LEU A 137 -0.29 -6.34 -9.74
C LEU A 137 -0.98 -5.01 -9.48
N LEU A 138 -2.27 -5.00 -9.77
CA LEU A 138 -3.15 -3.88 -9.44
C LEU A 138 -4.11 -4.33 -8.33
N VAL A 139 -4.20 -3.52 -7.29
CA VAL A 139 -5.07 -3.81 -6.13
C VAL A 139 -6.10 -2.73 -5.92
#